data_108e00aa7cbf40d20d7b8267a427c3ec
#
_entry.id   108e00aa7cbf40d20d7b8267a427c3ec
#
_cell.length_a   1.000
_cell.length_b   1.000
_cell.length_c   1.000
_cell.angle_alpha   90.00
_cell.angle_beta   90.00
_cell.angle_gamma   90.00
#
_symmetry.space_group_name_H-M   'P 1'
#
loop_
_entity.id
_entity.type
_entity.pdbx_description
1 polymer ?
#
loop_
_entity_poly.entity_id
_entity_poly.type
_entity_poly.pdbx_seq_one_letter_code
_entity_poly.pdbx_strand_id
1 'polypeptide(L)'
;MSDDQELGITESKEYNTGEWYAEVVQKAGLANYAPEGMSGFIVTRPRAYELWERIQGHLDGLFKDTGVQNAYFPLFIPESYLEREKDIVEGFDPEVAWVERAGNQELEEPLAVRPTSESIITPYISQWVRSHRDLPLRVNQWASVVRWEATETKPFFRTKEFLWQEGHTAHATRDDAWAETMRRLDQYEDTYEDLLAMPVLRGAKPEHDKFPGADTTTTVEALMP
;
A
#
# COMPACT_ATOMS: atom_id res chain seq x y z
N MET A 1 -20.37 25.82 24.30
CA MET A 1 -20.99 26.15 23.00
C MET A 1 -21.42 24.82 22.43
N SER A 2 -22.73 24.62 22.32
CA SER A 2 -23.27 23.40 21.69
C SER A 2 -22.95 23.50 20.20
N ASP A 3 -22.06 22.62 19.73
CA ASP A 3 -21.93 22.32 18.32
C ASP A 3 -23.29 21.76 17.87
N ASP A 4 -24.12 22.60 17.25
CA ASP A 4 -25.26 22.13 16.47
C ASP A 4 -24.68 21.42 15.23
N GLN A 5 -24.23 20.17 15.42
CA GLN A 5 -23.90 19.31 14.30
C GLN A 5 -25.18 19.09 13.51
N GLU A 6 -25.27 19.69 12.32
CA GLU A 6 -26.32 19.39 11.37
C GLU A 6 -26.36 17.86 11.15
N LEU A 7 -27.50 17.28 11.49
CA LEU A 7 -27.73 15.85 11.31
C LEU A 7 -27.99 15.57 9.82
N GLY A 8 -27.31 14.54 9.29
CA GLY A 8 -27.46 14.14 7.90
C GLY A 8 -26.37 14.72 6.99
N ILE A 9 -26.45 14.39 5.71
CA ILE A 9 -25.52 14.86 4.68
C ILE A 9 -26.02 16.17 4.13
N THR A 10 -25.17 17.20 4.13
CA THR A 10 -25.49 18.55 3.66
C THR A 10 -24.97 18.82 2.26
N GLU A 11 -23.87 18.16 1.88
CA GLU A 11 -23.26 18.29 0.56
C GLU A 11 -23.95 17.42 -0.49
N SER A 12 -24.02 17.90 -1.73
CA SER A 12 -24.62 17.18 -2.83
C SER A 12 -23.59 16.32 -3.56
N LYS A 13 -23.87 15.03 -3.70
CA LYS A 13 -23.04 14.12 -4.51
C LYS A 13 -22.92 14.58 -5.96
N GLU A 14 -23.97 15.17 -6.53
CA GLU A 14 -24.00 15.61 -7.93
C GLU A 14 -23.16 16.84 -8.19
N TYR A 15 -23.15 17.79 -7.25
CA TYR A 15 -22.49 19.09 -7.45
C TYR A 15 -21.13 19.20 -6.79
N ASN A 16 -20.88 18.42 -5.74
CA ASN A 16 -19.62 18.46 -4.98
C ASN A 16 -19.27 17.07 -4.42
N THR A 17 -18.96 16.13 -5.30
CA THR A 17 -18.68 14.74 -4.94
C THR A 17 -17.56 14.61 -3.90
N GLY A 18 -16.54 15.49 -3.96
CA GLY A 18 -15.42 15.44 -3.03
C GLY A 18 -15.80 15.74 -1.59
N GLU A 19 -16.50 16.84 -1.36
CA GLU A 19 -16.97 17.24 -0.04
C GLU A 19 -18.08 16.32 0.48
N TRP A 20 -19.00 15.91 -0.41
CA TRP A 20 -20.00 14.91 -0.08
C TRP A 20 -19.35 13.62 0.44
N TYR A 21 -18.32 13.13 -0.23
CA TYR A 21 -17.60 11.93 0.20
C TYR A 21 -16.93 12.12 1.56
N ALA A 22 -16.23 13.23 1.77
CA ALA A 22 -15.59 13.55 3.04
C ALA A 22 -16.60 13.62 4.20
N GLU A 23 -17.75 14.25 3.95
CA GLU A 23 -18.85 14.35 4.90
C GLU A 23 -19.45 12.98 5.23
N VAL A 24 -19.70 12.14 4.22
CA VAL A 24 -20.20 10.77 4.40
C VAL A 24 -19.24 9.95 5.26
N VAL A 25 -17.96 9.96 4.95
CA VAL A 25 -16.95 9.19 5.69
C VAL A 25 -16.93 9.58 7.18
N GLN A 26 -16.99 10.88 7.48
CA GLN A 26 -16.97 11.37 8.85
C GLN A 26 -18.29 11.08 9.58
N LYS A 27 -19.43 11.42 9.00
CA LYS A 27 -20.75 11.26 9.62
C LYS A 27 -21.16 9.80 9.76
N ALA A 28 -20.72 8.93 8.84
CA ALA A 28 -20.89 7.48 8.98
C ALA A 28 -19.93 6.86 10.03
N GLY A 29 -19.04 7.65 10.61
CA GLY A 29 -18.10 7.19 11.62
C GLY A 29 -17.06 6.20 11.08
N LEU A 30 -16.60 6.40 9.85
CA LEU A 30 -15.60 5.54 9.20
C LEU A 30 -14.18 6.04 9.46
N ALA A 31 -13.96 7.34 9.38
CA ALA A 31 -12.68 7.96 9.68
C ALA A 31 -12.83 9.31 10.39
N ASN A 32 -11.75 9.72 11.07
CA ASN A 32 -11.54 11.09 11.51
C ASN A 32 -10.25 11.61 10.89
N TYR A 33 -10.17 12.90 10.63
CA TYR A 33 -8.90 13.54 10.30
C TYR A 33 -7.98 13.53 11.51
N ALA A 34 -6.68 13.38 11.26
CA ALA A 34 -5.67 13.46 12.31
C ALA A 34 -5.64 14.87 12.93
N PRO A 35 -5.02 15.02 14.13
CA PRO A 35 -4.89 16.33 14.78
C PRO A 35 -4.18 17.35 13.91
N GLU A 36 -4.36 18.63 14.24
CA GLU A 36 -3.65 19.74 13.61
C GLU A 36 -2.13 19.47 13.58
N GLY A 37 -1.50 19.75 12.45
CA GLY A 37 -0.07 19.45 12.21
C GLY A 37 0.19 18.07 11.55
N MET A 38 -0.81 17.20 11.44
CA MET A 38 -0.72 15.91 10.78
C MET A 38 -1.59 15.86 9.51
N SER A 39 -1.51 16.88 8.68
CA SER A 39 -2.29 16.93 7.43
C SER A 39 -1.98 15.73 6.53
N GLY A 40 -3.03 15.12 5.98
CA GLY A 40 -2.93 13.95 5.10
C GLY A 40 -2.96 12.60 5.83
N PHE A 41 -3.04 12.61 7.15
CA PHE A 41 -3.24 11.40 7.95
C PHE A 41 -4.69 11.29 8.41
N ILE A 42 -5.16 10.08 8.67
CA ILE A 42 -6.51 9.80 9.18
C ILE A 42 -6.47 8.83 10.36
N VAL A 43 -7.49 8.89 11.18
CA VAL A 43 -7.81 7.83 12.13
C VAL A 43 -8.86 6.94 11.50
N THR A 44 -8.50 5.73 11.12
CA THR A 44 -9.45 4.71 10.66
C THR A 44 -10.23 4.19 11.85
N ARG A 45 -11.55 4.43 11.86
CA ARG A 45 -12.41 4.04 12.99
C ARG A 45 -12.77 2.55 12.93
N PRO A 46 -13.22 1.94 14.06
CA PRO A 46 -13.45 0.49 14.15
C PRO A 46 -14.29 -0.09 13.03
N ARG A 47 -15.36 0.58 12.60
CA ARG A 47 -16.23 0.10 11.51
C ARG A 47 -15.49 -0.01 10.16
N ALA A 48 -14.65 0.97 9.84
CA ALA A 48 -13.84 0.92 8.62
C ALA A 48 -12.68 -0.07 8.76
N TYR A 49 -12.12 -0.17 9.97
CA TYR A 49 -11.06 -1.14 10.24
C TYR A 49 -11.58 -2.60 10.14
N GLU A 50 -12.82 -2.88 10.57
CA GLU A 50 -13.46 -4.17 10.37
C GLU A 50 -13.59 -4.54 8.88
N LEU A 51 -13.88 -3.58 8.01
CA LEU A 51 -13.87 -3.82 6.55
C LEU A 51 -12.47 -4.20 6.06
N TRP A 52 -11.45 -3.51 6.54
CA TRP A 52 -10.06 -3.85 6.24
C TRP A 52 -9.71 -5.27 6.70
N GLU A 53 -10.05 -5.65 7.91
CA GLU A 53 -9.80 -7.01 8.44
C GLU A 53 -10.48 -8.10 7.59
N ARG A 54 -11.67 -7.83 7.05
CA ARG A 54 -12.36 -8.74 6.13
C ARG A 54 -11.64 -8.87 4.79
N ILE A 55 -11.20 -7.75 4.21
CA ILE A 55 -10.40 -7.75 2.96
C ILE A 55 -9.09 -8.48 3.20
N GLN A 56 -8.41 -8.16 4.28
CA GLN A 56 -7.15 -8.81 4.66
C GLN A 56 -7.33 -10.32 4.84
N GLY A 57 -8.34 -10.74 5.60
CA GLY A 57 -8.58 -12.17 5.86
C GLY A 57 -8.91 -12.95 4.59
N HIS A 58 -9.71 -12.38 3.69
CA HIS A 58 -10.05 -13.00 2.40
C HIS A 58 -8.80 -13.16 1.52
N LEU A 59 -8.09 -12.07 1.28
CA LEU A 59 -6.93 -12.06 0.39
C LEU A 59 -5.75 -12.87 0.96
N ASP A 60 -5.53 -12.83 2.28
CA ASP A 60 -4.52 -13.64 2.96
C ASP A 60 -4.81 -15.15 2.83
N GLY A 61 -6.08 -15.54 2.86
CA GLY A 61 -6.50 -16.91 2.57
C GLY A 61 -6.12 -17.34 1.16
N LEU A 62 -6.47 -16.55 0.15
CA LEU A 62 -6.12 -16.81 -1.25
C LEU A 62 -4.60 -16.90 -1.48
N PHE A 63 -3.83 -16.08 -0.79
CA PHE A 63 -2.37 -16.12 -0.85
C PHE A 63 -1.81 -17.40 -0.24
N LYS A 64 -2.27 -17.78 0.95
CA LYS A 64 -1.83 -18.98 1.66
C LYS A 64 -2.16 -20.26 0.90
N ASP A 65 -3.32 -20.33 0.27
CA ASP A 65 -3.73 -21.47 -0.57
C ASP A 65 -2.79 -21.70 -1.77
N THR A 66 -2.04 -20.67 -2.16
CA THR A 66 -1.03 -20.73 -3.22
C THR A 66 0.41 -20.75 -2.71
N GLY A 67 0.60 -20.99 -1.41
CA GLY A 67 1.92 -21.19 -0.78
C GLY A 67 2.67 -19.90 -0.45
N VAL A 68 1.99 -18.77 -0.38
CA VAL A 68 2.58 -17.53 0.13
C VAL A 68 2.70 -17.60 1.66
N GLN A 69 3.81 -17.14 2.18
CA GLN A 69 4.07 -17.07 3.62
C GLN A 69 4.16 -15.59 4.06
N ASN A 70 3.48 -15.25 5.14
CA ASN A 70 3.59 -13.92 5.70
C ASN A 70 4.94 -13.76 6.42
N ALA A 71 5.59 -12.63 6.16
CA ALA A 71 6.79 -12.17 6.84
C ALA A 71 6.58 -10.74 7.33
N TYR A 72 7.47 -10.24 8.16
CA TYR A 72 7.45 -8.85 8.59
C TYR A 72 8.86 -8.26 8.50
N PHE A 73 8.98 -7.13 7.83
CA PHE A 73 10.22 -6.40 7.67
C PHE A 73 10.18 -5.09 8.45
N PRO A 74 11.33 -4.54 8.86
CA PRO A 74 11.38 -3.33 9.67
C PRO A 74 10.66 -2.14 9.03
N LEU A 75 10.04 -1.33 9.90
CA LEU A 75 9.39 -0.07 9.50
C LEU A 75 10.41 0.93 8.93
N PHE A 76 11.62 0.93 9.47
CA PHE A 76 12.66 1.89 9.12
C PHE A 76 13.63 1.29 8.10
N ILE A 77 14.01 2.10 7.14
CA ILE A 77 14.97 1.77 6.08
C ILE A 77 16.17 2.72 6.24
N PRO A 78 17.40 2.20 6.39
CA PRO A 78 18.60 3.06 6.39
C PRO A 78 18.72 3.84 5.09
N GLU A 79 19.17 5.10 5.16
CA GLU A 79 19.37 5.96 3.99
C GLU A 79 20.23 5.27 2.92
N SER A 80 21.30 4.61 3.33
CA SER A 80 22.21 3.87 2.43
C SER A 80 21.53 2.77 1.60
N TYR A 81 20.40 2.21 2.07
CA TYR A 81 19.63 1.22 1.32
C TYR A 81 18.78 1.88 0.23
N LEU A 82 18.19 3.05 0.52
CA LEU A 82 17.43 3.81 -0.48
C LEU A 82 18.33 4.40 -1.55
N GLU A 83 19.52 4.87 -1.18
CA GLU A 83 20.52 5.37 -2.15
C GLU A 83 20.97 4.29 -3.13
N ARG A 84 21.20 3.06 -2.65
CA ARG A 84 21.51 1.93 -3.54
C ARG A 84 20.38 1.64 -4.52
N GLU A 85 19.15 1.79 -4.12
CA GLU A 85 18.00 1.56 -5.00
C GLU A 85 17.89 2.67 -6.05
N LYS A 86 18.12 3.92 -5.69
CA LYS A 86 18.22 5.04 -6.64
C LYS A 86 19.28 4.82 -7.70
N ASP A 87 20.43 4.24 -7.33
CA ASP A 87 21.52 3.92 -8.26
C ASP A 87 21.17 2.81 -9.24
N ILE A 88 20.26 1.91 -8.88
CA ILE A 88 19.87 0.74 -9.67
C ILE A 88 18.61 1.00 -10.48
N VAL A 89 17.67 1.76 -9.93
CA VAL A 89 16.33 1.97 -10.50
C VAL A 89 16.16 3.42 -10.93
N GLU A 90 16.20 3.67 -12.23
CA GLU A 90 15.98 4.99 -12.81
C GLU A 90 14.58 5.52 -12.43
N GLY A 91 14.52 6.74 -11.90
CA GLY A 91 13.27 7.40 -11.50
C GLY A 91 12.76 7.03 -10.10
N PHE A 92 13.49 6.22 -9.33
CA PHE A 92 13.15 5.98 -7.94
C PHE A 92 13.71 7.11 -7.05
N ASP A 93 12.84 8.03 -6.67
CA ASP A 93 13.17 9.12 -5.75
C ASP A 93 11.96 9.49 -4.87
N PRO A 94 11.58 8.60 -3.92
CA PRO A 94 10.45 8.84 -3.07
C PRO A 94 10.71 9.96 -2.06
N GLU A 95 9.73 10.84 -1.86
CA GLU A 95 9.74 11.74 -0.72
C GLU A 95 9.40 10.95 0.54
N VAL A 96 10.36 10.83 1.45
CA VAL A 96 10.22 10.02 2.66
C VAL A 96 10.24 10.87 3.93
N ALA A 97 9.60 10.39 4.98
CA ALA A 97 9.74 10.93 6.31
C ALA A 97 11.01 10.39 6.96
N TRP A 98 11.90 11.27 7.41
CA TRP A 98 13.18 10.92 8.02
C TRP A 98 13.10 10.89 9.53
N VAL A 99 13.77 9.91 10.13
CA VAL A 99 14.07 9.84 11.55
C VAL A 99 15.59 10.01 11.73
N GLU A 100 15.99 11.16 12.25
CA GLU A 100 17.38 11.52 12.43
C GLU A 100 17.82 11.41 13.90
N ARG A 101 16.86 11.29 14.83
CA ARG A 101 17.13 11.29 16.28
C ARG A 101 16.34 10.21 16.99
N ALA A 102 16.98 9.58 17.97
CA ALA A 102 16.33 8.69 18.93
C ALA A 102 16.53 9.26 20.34
N GLY A 103 15.46 9.74 20.94
CA GLY A 103 15.53 10.51 22.19
C GLY A 103 16.32 11.81 21.98
N ASN A 104 17.41 12.00 22.73
CA ASN A 104 18.28 13.17 22.63
C ASN A 104 19.55 12.95 21.79
N GLN A 105 19.70 11.77 21.19
CA GLN A 105 20.87 11.41 20.42
C GLN A 105 20.54 11.45 18.91
N GLU A 106 21.46 11.99 18.14
CA GLU A 106 21.42 11.86 16.68
C GLU A 106 21.78 10.42 16.30
N LEU A 107 21.14 9.91 15.27
CA LEU A 107 21.46 8.60 14.70
C LEU A 107 22.76 8.71 13.90
N GLU A 108 23.53 7.64 13.84
CA GLU A 108 24.73 7.57 12.99
C GLU A 108 24.38 7.67 11.50
N GLU A 109 23.19 7.18 11.13
CA GLU A 109 22.64 7.22 9.79
C GLU A 109 21.14 7.53 9.89
N PRO A 110 20.59 8.45 9.06
CA PRO A 110 19.15 8.69 9.00
C PRO A 110 18.37 7.44 8.59
N LEU A 111 17.19 7.29 9.15
CA LEU A 111 16.28 6.21 8.83
C LEU A 111 15.03 6.76 8.18
N ALA A 112 14.67 6.25 7.01
CA ALA A 112 13.40 6.57 6.36
C ALA A 112 12.27 5.74 6.96
N VAL A 113 11.10 6.35 7.15
CA VAL A 113 9.87 5.59 7.31
C VAL A 113 9.51 5.00 5.95
N ARG A 114 9.34 3.69 5.84
CA ARG A 114 9.17 2.97 4.55
C ARG A 114 8.05 3.56 3.69
N PRO A 115 8.32 4.00 2.46
CA PRO A 115 7.30 4.33 1.46
C PRO A 115 6.85 3.10 0.67
N THR A 116 7.71 2.12 0.62
CA THR A 116 7.61 0.76 0.07
C THR A 116 8.79 -0.04 0.65
N SER A 117 8.89 -1.32 0.44
CA SER A 117 9.90 -2.14 1.16
C SER A 117 10.88 -2.90 0.27
N GLU A 118 10.91 -2.66 -1.05
CA GLU A 118 11.83 -3.34 -1.97
C GLU A 118 13.27 -3.25 -1.52
N SER A 119 13.71 -2.04 -1.14
CA SER A 119 15.08 -1.75 -0.70
C SER A 119 15.53 -2.59 0.50
N ILE A 120 14.61 -3.01 1.36
CA ILE A 120 14.92 -3.86 2.50
C ILE A 120 14.58 -5.33 2.25
N ILE A 121 13.50 -5.65 1.55
CA ILE A 121 13.06 -7.02 1.31
C ILE A 121 14.00 -7.75 0.34
N THR A 122 14.37 -7.11 -0.77
CA THR A 122 15.18 -7.73 -1.82
C THR A 122 16.53 -8.26 -1.32
N PRO A 123 17.31 -7.53 -0.50
CA PRO A 123 18.53 -8.06 0.10
C PRO A 123 18.33 -9.30 0.95
N TYR A 124 17.22 -9.39 1.71
CA TYR A 124 16.94 -10.58 2.53
C TYR A 124 16.50 -11.77 1.67
N ILE A 125 15.64 -11.55 0.67
CA ILE A 125 15.27 -12.60 -0.29
C ILE A 125 16.53 -13.16 -0.96
N SER A 126 17.46 -12.31 -1.37
CA SER A 126 18.75 -12.70 -1.96
C SER A 126 19.60 -13.58 -1.03
N GLN A 127 19.52 -13.37 0.29
CA GLN A 127 20.21 -14.22 1.28
C GLN A 127 19.48 -15.54 1.52
N TRP A 128 18.15 -15.57 1.44
CA TRP A 128 17.34 -16.77 1.68
C TRP A 128 17.38 -17.74 0.50
N VAL A 129 17.45 -17.23 -0.75
CA VAL A 129 17.58 -18.04 -1.95
C VAL A 129 19.05 -18.36 -2.20
N ARG A 130 19.49 -19.53 -1.77
CA ARG A 130 20.86 -20.03 -1.90
C ARG A 130 21.05 -20.95 -3.10
N SER A 131 19.97 -21.55 -3.56
CA SER A 131 19.96 -22.47 -4.68
C SER A 131 18.61 -22.46 -5.42
N HIS A 132 18.55 -23.06 -6.60
CA HIS A 132 17.30 -23.25 -7.34
C HIS A 132 16.25 -24.08 -6.56
N ARG A 133 16.66 -24.81 -5.52
CA ARG A 133 15.76 -25.62 -4.68
C ARG A 133 14.97 -24.76 -3.68
N ASP A 134 15.41 -23.54 -3.44
CA ASP A 134 14.75 -22.59 -2.56
C ASP A 134 13.66 -21.78 -3.31
N LEU A 135 13.52 -22.05 -4.62
CA LEU A 135 12.54 -21.40 -5.49
C LEU A 135 11.35 -22.34 -5.80
N PRO A 136 10.14 -21.79 -5.99
CA PRO A 136 9.82 -20.39 -5.87
C PRO A 136 9.73 -19.95 -4.40
N LEU A 137 10.30 -18.78 -4.08
CA LEU A 137 10.07 -18.11 -2.81
C LEU A 137 8.89 -17.15 -2.97
N ARG A 138 7.95 -17.17 -2.02
CA ARG A 138 6.77 -16.31 -2.01
C ARG A 138 6.55 -15.79 -0.61
N VAL A 139 6.74 -14.51 -0.41
CA VAL A 139 6.47 -13.85 0.87
C VAL A 139 5.52 -12.68 0.68
N ASN A 140 4.77 -12.38 1.72
CA ASN A 140 3.89 -11.23 1.79
C ASN A 140 4.06 -10.55 3.14
N GLN A 141 3.93 -9.23 3.20
CA GLN A 141 3.77 -8.54 4.47
C GLN A 141 2.52 -7.68 4.46
N TRP A 142 1.78 -7.73 5.57
CA TRP A 142 0.71 -6.80 5.89
C TRP A 142 1.29 -5.70 6.77
N ALA A 143 1.21 -4.45 6.31
CA ALA A 143 1.89 -3.35 6.96
C ALA A 143 1.24 -2.00 6.62
N SER A 144 1.71 -0.93 7.27
CA SER A 144 1.50 0.43 6.80
C SER A 144 2.75 0.95 6.09
N VAL A 145 2.55 1.91 5.21
CA VAL A 145 3.61 2.69 4.55
C VAL A 145 3.27 4.16 4.62
N VAL A 146 4.28 5.01 4.49
CA VAL A 146 4.12 6.46 4.50
C VAL A 146 4.68 7.04 3.20
N ARG A 147 3.82 7.68 2.42
CA ARG A 147 4.17 8.40 1.19
C ARG A 147 3.96 9.89 1.41
N TRP A 148 5.06 10.59 1.66
CA TRP A 148 5.01 11.99 2.09
C TRP A 148 4.58 12.92 0.96
N GLU A 149 4.85 12.53 -0.27
CA GLU A 149 4.46 13.22 -1.50
C GLU A 149 2.94 13.26 -1.75
N ALA A 150 2.16 12.52 -0.97
CA ALA A 150 0.72 12.51 -1.15
C ALA A 150 0.09 13.88 -0.85
N THR A 151 -0.39 14.54 -1.90
CA THR A 151 -1.14 15.79 -1.86
C THR A 151 -2.62 15.52 -2.17
N GLU A 152 -3.49 16.50 -1.94
CA GLU A 152 -4.95 16.37 -2.17
C GLU A 152 -5.54 15.10 -1.54
N THR A 153 -5.22 14.92 -0.27
CA THR A 153 -5.55 13.70 0.46
C THR A 153 -7.06 13.56 0.69
N LYS A 154 -7.56 12.34 0.48
CA LYS A 154 -8.95 11.94 0.78
C LYS A 154 -8.96 10.64 1.56
N PRO A 155 -9.74 10.52 2.64
CA PRO A 155 -9.82 9.29 3.42
C PRO A 155 -10.06 8.06 2.54
N PHE A 156 -9.30 7.00 2.75
CA PHE A 156 -9.30 5.71 2.05
C PHE A 156 -8.87 5.72 0.57
N PHE A 157 -8.86 6.86 -0.10
CA PHE A 157 -8.41 6.96 -1.49
C PHE A 157 -6.93 7.36 -1.60
N ARG A 158 -6.55 8.39 -0.84
CA ARG A 158 -5.18 8.91 -0.88
C ARG A 158 -4.87 9.57 0.45
N THR A 159 -4.06 8.90 1.25
CA THR A 159 -3.55 9.40 2.52
C THR A 159 -2.04 9.25 2.57
N LYS A 160 -1.38 10.03 3.42
CA LYS A 160 0.09 9.91 3.59
C LYS A 160 0.48 8.58 4.21
N GLU A 161 -0.30 8.07 5.14
CA GLU A 161 -0.15 6.72 5.66
C GLU A 161 -1.36 5.88 5.26
N PHE A 162 -1.12 4.65 4.85
CA PHE A 162 -2.18 3.70 4.54
C PHE A 162 -1.75 2.25 4.82
N LEU A 163 -2.73 1.42 5.10
CA LEU A 163 -2.56 0.00 5.25
C LEU A 163 -2.55 -0.66 3.87
N TRP A 164 -1.67 -1.61 3.66
CA TRP A 164 -1.59 -2.37 2.44
C TRP A 164 -1.05 -3.78 2.67
N GLN A 165 -0.92 -4.52 1.61
CA GLN A 165 -0.07 -5.68 1.51
C GLN A 165 0.96 -5.45 0.40
N GLU A 166 2.13 -6.01 0.57
CA GLU A 166 3.13 -6.10 -0.46
C GLU A 166 3.69 -7.52 -0.51
N GLY A 167 3.50 -8.17 -1.66
CA GLY A 167 4.00 -9.51 -1.91
C GLY A 167 5.27 -9.45 -2.73
N HIS A 168 6.27 -10.23 -2.33
CA HIS A 168 7.54 -10.35 -3.04
C HIS A 168 7.81 -11.81 -3.36
N THR A 169 8.16 -12.09 -4.61
CA THR A 169 8.39 -13.45 -5.05
C THR A 169 9.68 -13.57 -5.87
N ALA A 170 10.33 -14.71 -5.75
CA ALA A 170 11.47 -15.06 -6.59
C ALA A 170 11.22 -16.39 -7.31
N HIS A 171 11.54 -16.46 -8.58
CA HIS A 171 11.26 -17.60 -9.45
C HIS A 171 12.51 -18.01 -10.24
N ALA A 172 12.55 -19.28 -10.67
CA ALA A 172 13.66 -19.79 -11.46
C ALA A 172 13.62 -19.33 -12.93
N THR A 173 12.43 -19.07 -13.44
CA THR A 173 12.22 -18.68 -14.84
C THR A 173 11.28 -17.47 -14.95
N ARG A 174 11.37 -16.77 -16.09
CA ARG A 174 10.45 -15.69 -16.41
C ARG A 174 9.00 -16.17 -16.54
N ASP A 175 8.81 -17.34 -17.10
CA ASP A 175 7.47 -17.91 -17.31
C ASP A 175 6.81 -18.24 -15.96
N ASP A 176 7.56 -18.76 -14.98
CA ASP A 176 7.07 -18.99 -13.64
C ASP A 176 6.70 -17.68 -12.92
N ALA A 177 7.55 -16.65 -13.06
CA ALA A 177 7.28 -15.32 -12.52
C ALA A 177 6.02 -14.70 -13.15
N TRP A 178 5.86 -14.85 -14.47
CA TRP A 178 4.68 -14.37 -15.18
C TRP A 178 3.41 -15.09 -14.74
N ALA A 179 3.46 -16.42 -14.63
CA ALA A 179 2.33 -17.20 -14.14
C ALA A 179 1.92 -16.79 -12.70
N GLU A 180 2.90 -16.46 -11.86
CA GLU A 180 2.63 -15.93 -10.51
C GLU A 180 1.99 -14.55 -10.58
N THR A 181 2.49 -13.64 -11.43
CA THR A 181 1.92 -12.30 -11.63
C THR A 181 0.44 -12.40 -12.05
N MET A 182 0.12 -13.25 -13.02
CA MET A 182 -1.26 -13.42 -13.47
C MET A 182 -2.16 -14.01 -12.39
N ARG A 183 -1.66 -14.96 -11.61
CA ARG A 183 -2.39 -15.50 -10.46
C ARG A 183 -2.71 -14.44 -9.41
N ARG A 184 -1.79 -13.52 -9.14
CA ARG A 184 -2.06 -12.41 -8.19
C ARG A 184 -3.08 -11.44 -8.78
N LEU A 185 -2.97 -11.16 -10.07
CA LEU A 185 -3.94 -10.32 -10.76
C LEU A 185 -5.36 -10.91 -10.68
N ASP A 186 -5.51 -12.22 -10.91
CA ASP A 186 -6.80 -12.92 -10.75
C ASP A 186 -7.34 -12.79 -9.31
N GLN A 187 -6.50 -12.99 -8.30
CA GLN A 187 -6.92 -12.87 -6.88
C GLN A 187 -7.31 -11.45 -6.48
N TYR A 188 -6.68 -10.42 -7.06
CA TYR A 188 -7.11 -9.04 -6.85
C TYR A 188 -8.45 -8.77 -7.55
N GLU A 189 -8.64 -9.23 -8.78
CA GLU A 189 -9.91 -9.13 -9.50
C GLU A 189 -11.04 -9.79 -8.70
N ASP A 190 -10.87 -11.06 -8.28
CA ASP A 190 -11.83 -11.80 -7.45
C ASP A 190 -12.14 -11.05 -6.14
N THR A 191 -11.15 -10.44 -5.50
CA THR A 191 -11.37 -9.68 -4.27
C THR A 191 -12.24 -8.46 -4.52
N TYR A 192 -12.02 -7.74 -5.61
CA TYR A 192 -12.86 -6.59 -5.95
C TYR A 192 -14.27 -7.01 -6.38
N GLU A 193 -14.39 -8.00 -7.23
CA GLU A 193 -15.69 -8.39 -7.80
C GLU A 193 -16.52 -9.24 -6.85
N ASP A 194 -15.94 -10.27 -6.25
CA ASP A 194 -16.67 -11.23 -5.42
C ASP A 194 -16.89 -10.74 -3.99
N LEU A 195 -15.84 -10.15 -3.36
CA LEU A 195 -15.96 -9.69 -1.98
C LEU A 195 -16.55 -8.29 -1.89
N LEU A 196 -16.11 -7.36 -2.74
CA LEU A 196 -16.52 -5.95 -2.67
C LEU A 196 -17.65 -5.60 -3.62
N ALA A 197 -18.09 -6.51 -4.48
CA ALA A 197 -19.08 -6.29 -5.54
C ALA A 197 -18.77 -5.05 -6.40
N MET A 198 -17.49 -4.83 -6.67
CA MET A 198 -16.97 -3.68 -7.41
C MET A 198 -16.40 -4.17 -8.75
N PRO A 199 -17.02 -3.83 -9.88
CA PRO A 199 -16.49 -4.22 -11.18
C PRO A 199 -15.17 -3.49 -11.46
N VAL A 200 -14.20 -4.22 -12.01
CA VAL A 200 -12.87 -3.69 -12.33
C VAL A 200 -12.49 -3.98 -13.77
N LEU A 201 -11.56 -3.21 -14.27
CA LEU A 201 -10.85 -3.46 -15.52
C LEU A 201 -9.44 -3.95 -15.21
N ARG A 202 -9.05 -5.06 -15.81
CA ARG A 202 -7.68 -5.59 -15.70
C ARG A 202 -6.86 -5.29 -16.94
N GLY A 203 -5.57 -5.05 -16.76
CA GLY A 203 -4.70 -4.73 -17.88
C GLY A 203 -3.24 -4.61 -17.49
N ALA A 204 -2.44 -4.17 -18.44
CA ALA A 204 -1.06 -3.77 -18.22
C ALA A 204 -0.96 -2.25 -18.30
N LYS A 205 -0.20 -1.66 -17.40
CA LYS A 205 0.07 -0.22 -17.41
C LYS A 205 0.93 0.17 -18.60
N PRO A 206 0.71 1.36 -19.18
CA PRO A 206 1.56 1.90 -20.23
C PRO A 206 2.97 2.20 -19.70
N GLU A 207 3.93 2.35 -20.59
CA GLU A 207 5.35 2.52 -20.23
C GLU A 207 5.62 3.65 -19.24
N HIS A 208 4.92 4.77 -19.38
CA HIS A 208 5.08 5.96 -18.54
C HIS A 208 4.43 5.85 -17.14
N ASP A 209 3.65 4.80 -16.89
CA ASP A 209 2.95 4.56 -15.61
C ASP A 209 3.35 3.24 -14.95
N LYS A 210 4.35 2.55 -15.51
CA LYS A 210 4.92 1.35 -14.90
C LYS A 210 5.64 1.69 -13.60
N PHE A 211 5.66 0.72 -12.69
CA PHE A 211 6.55 0.83 -11.54
C PHE A 211 8.00 0.96 -12.00
N PRO A 212 8.79 1.88 -11.43
CA PRO A 212 10.19 2.07 -11.79
C PRO A 212 10.98 0.75 -11.74
N GLY A 213 11.73 0.44 -12.80
CA GLY A 213 12.51 -0.79 -12.92
C GLY A 213 11.72 -2.04 -13.31
N ALA A 214 10.39 -1.99 -13.41
CA ALA A 214 9.59 -3.14 -13.82
C ALA A 214 9.62 -3.35 -15.34
N ASP A 215 9.75 -4.61 -15.79
CA ASP A 215 9.53 -4.98 -17.20
C ASP A 215 8.07 -4.78 -17.58
N THR A 216 7.16 -5.18 -16.70
CA THR A 216 5.71 -5.05 -16.89
C THR A 216 5.04 -4.78 -15.55
N THR A 217 4.05 -3.91 -15.55
CA THR A 217 3.16 -3.67 -14.39
C THR A 217 1.73 -4.02 -14.82
N THR A 218 1.13 -5.00 -14.15
CA THR A 218 -0.29 -5.33 -14.33
C THR A 218 -1.12 -4.64 -13.25
N THR A 219 -2.39 -4.38 -13.55
CA THR A 219 -3.28 -3.65 -12.65
C THR A 219 -4.72 -4.13 -12.77
N VAL A 220 -5.49 -3.97 -11.70
CA VAL A 220 -6.96 -3.94 -11.70
C VAL A 220 -7.39 -2.53 -11.28
N GLU A 221 -8.31 -1.95 -11.99
CA GLU A 221 -8.73 -0.56 -11.79
C GLU A 221 -10.24 -0.45 -11.77
N ALA A 222 -10.77 0.21 -10.76
CA ALA A 222 -12.19 0.53 -10.64
C ALA A 222 -12.43 2.00 -11.01
N LEU A 223 -13.51 2.27 -11.73
CA LEU A 223 -13.98 3.63 -11.93
C LEU A 223 -14.67 4.12 -10.65
N MET A 224 -14.14 5.19 -10.09
CA MET A 224 -14.70 5.83 -8.91
C MET A 224 -15.34 7.17 -9.29
N PRO A 225 -16.47 7.57 -8.66
CA PRO A 225 -17.13 8.84 -8.92
C PRO A 225 -16.33 10.04 -8.45
#